data_2c3d7abddaf9ca342022060464c744cc
#
_entry.id   2c3d7abddaf9ca342022060464c744cc
#
_cell.length_a   1.000
_cell.length_b   1.000
_cell.length_c   1.000
_cell.angle_alpha   90.00
_cell.angle_beta   90.00
_cell.angle_gamma   90.00
#
_symmetry.space_group_name_H-M   'P 1'
#
loop_
_entity.id
_entity.type
_entity.pdbx_description
1 polymer ?
#
loop_
_entity_poly.entity_id
_entity_poly.type
_entity_poly.pdbx_seq_one_letter_code
_entity_poly.pdbx_strand_id
1 'polypeptide(L)'
;MDEVPSDVDELLALPGIGDYTARAVACFHFGQNVPVVDTNVRRVYARAEDGNFLAPLPSKRELAAVAALLPERNGPRFSAALMELGALVCTAKNPDCRRCPLRATCAWQLAGCPEPSAAEQTRAKKRVQKFAGTDRQVRGKILDVLRAADHPVPQSAIDVVWPDAAQRSRALASLLDDGLAEQNSAGLFHLPV
;
A
#
# COMPACT_ATOMS: atom_id res chain seq x y z
N MET A 1 -26.53 9.79 -9.13
CA MET A 1 -25.54 9.17 -8.22
C MET A 1 -24.67 8.30 -9.12
N ASP A 2 -23.42 8.66 -9.28
CA ASP A 2 -22.50 7.87 -10.11
C ASP A 2 -22.17 6.60 -9.32
N GLU A 3 -22.53 5.45 -9.88
CA GLU A 3 -22.29 4.14 -9.25
C GLU A 3 -20.82 3.74 -9.52
N VAL A 4 -20.12 3.27 -8.48
CA VAL A 4 -18.75 2.78 -8.63
C VAL A 4 -18.81 1.47 -9.43
N PRO A 5 -18.10 1.36 -10.57
CA PRO A 5 -18.12 0.15 -11.37
C PRO A 5 -17.51 -1.04 -10.60
N SER A 6 -17.98 -2.24 -10.89
CA SER A 6 -17.46 -3.46 -10.27
C SER A 6 -16.41 -4.17 -11.12
N ASP A 7 -16.38 -3.91 -12.41
CA ASP A 7 -15.43 -4.53 -13.34
C ASP A 7 -14.03 -3.92 -13.20
N VAL A 8 -12.99 -4.77 -13.28
CA VAL A 8 -11.59 -4.33 -13.10
C VAL A 8 -11.15 -3.36 -14.20
N ASP A 9 -11.56 -3.59 -15.46
CA ASP A 9 -11.12 -2.75 -16.58
C ASP A 9 -11.84 -1.38 -16.54
N GLU A 10 -13.11 -1.36 -16.12
CA GLU A 10 -13.85 -0.11 -15.88
C GLU A 10 -13.26 0.68 -14.70
N LEU A 11 -12.88 0.01 -13.62
CA LEU A 11 -12.17 0.64 -12.49
C LEU A 11 -10.83 1.22 -12.92
N LEU A 12 -10.08 0.51 -13.77
CA LEU A 12 -8.78 0.98 -14.30
C LEU A 12 -8.91 2.20 -15.20
N ALA A 13 -10.09 2.41 -15.83
CA ALA A 13 -10.35 3.58 -16.65
C ALA A 13 -10.57 4.86 -15.83
N LEU A 14 -10.80 4.74 -14.50
CA LEU A 14 -11.01 5.90 -13.63
C LEU A 14 -9.70 6.63 -13.33
N PRO A 15 -9.68 7.97 -13.30
CA PRO A 15 -8.50 8.75 -12.99
C PRO A 15 -7.92 8.40 -11.61
N GLY A 16 -6.62 8.15 -11.54
CA GLY A 16 -5.91 7.86 -10.28
C GLY A 16 -6.08 6.43 -9.76
N ILE A 17 -6.86 5.57 -10.41
CA ILE A 17 -7.01 4.16 -10.05
C ILE A 17 -5.95 3.33 -10.75
N GLY A 18 -5.06 2.73 -9.97
CA GLY A 18 -4.06 1.79 -10.46
C GLY A 18 -4.49 0.33 -10.28
N ASP A 19 -3.69 -0.58 -10.83
CA ASP A 19 -3.96 -2.03 -10.89
C ASP A 19 -4.28 -2.65 -9.51
N TYR A 20 -3.54 -2.25 -8.48
CA TYR A 20 -3.82 -2.69 -7.11
C TYR A 20 -5.20 -2.21 -6.62
N THR A 21 -5.51 -0.92 -6.78
CA THR A 21 -6.76 -0.33 -6.28
C THR A 21 -7.97 -0.93 -6.98
N ALA A 22 -7.93 -1.03 -8.30
CA ALA A 22 -9.01 -1.62 -9.09
C ALA A 22 -9.32 -3.06 -8.63
N ARG A 23 -8.28 -3.89 -8.50
CA ARG A 23 -8.45 -5.28 -8.06
C ARG A 23 -8.85 -5.41 -6.59
N ALA A 24 -8.35 -4.53 -5.71
CA ALA A 24 -8.74 -4.53 -4.32
C ALA A 24 -10.23 -4.16 -4.15
N VAL A 25 -10.73 -3.17 -4.90
CA VAL A 25 -12.15 -2.80 -4.90
C VAL A 25 -13.00 -3.93 -5.47
N ALA A 26 -12.66 -4.48 -6.64
CA ALA A 26 -13.37 -5.62 -7.23
C ALA A 26 -13.40 -6.83 -6.28
N CYS A 27 -12.26 -7.15 -5.66
CA CYS A 27 -12.13 -8.30 -4.78
C CYS A 27 -12.86 -8.10 -3.44
N PHE A 28 -12.54 -7.03 -2.71
CA PHE A 28 -12.98 -6.89 -1.31
C PHE A 28 -14.34 -6.22 -1.16
N HIS A 29 -14.70 -5.30 -2.06
CA HIS A 29 -16.00 -4.65 -2.02
C HIS A 29 -17.06 -5.44 -2.81
N PHE A 30 -16.73 -5.85 -4.02
CA PHE A 30 -17.68 -6.57 -4.87
C PHE A 30 -17.58 -8.10 -4.76
N GLY A 31 -16.66 -8.63 -3.96
CA GLY A 31 -16.53 -10.08 -3.71
C GLY A 31 -16.01 -10.88 -4.91
N GLN A 32 -15.42 -10.23 -5.92
CA GLN A 32 -14.95 -10.89 -7.12
C GLN A 32 -13.71 -11.75 -6.85
N ASN A 33 -13.62 -12.88 -7.56
CA ASN A 33 -12.49 -13.78 -7.46
C ASN A 33 -11.34 -13.33 -8.36
N VAL A 34 -10.74 -12.18 -8.04
CA VAL A 34 -9.62 -11.56 -8.77
C VAL A 34 -8.37 -11.48 -7.91
N PRO A 35 -7.16 -11.59 -8.48
CA PRO A 35 -5.91 -11.52 -7.71
C PRO A 35 -5.65 -10.10 -7.22
N VAL A 36 -5.31 -9.96 -5.94
CA VAL A 36 -4.87 -8.71 -5.32
C VAL A 36 -3.42 -8.86 -4.88
N VAL A 37 -2.51 -8.13 -5.51
CA VAL A 37 -1.07 -8.26 -5.26
C VAL A 37 -0.51 -6.96 -4.68
N ASP A 38 -0.41 -6.92 -3.36
CA ASP A 38 0.30 -5.87 -2.64
C ASP A 38 1.77 -6.26 -2.36
N THR A 39 2.48 -5.45 -1.61
CA THR A 39 3.86 -5.74 -1.23
C THR A 39 3.98 -6.95 -0.30
N ASN A 40 2.95 -7.29 0.46
CA ASN A 40 2.92 -8.44 1.36
C ASN A 40 2.71 -9.73 0.57
N VAL A 41 1.68 -9.76 -0.29
CA VAL A 41 1.39 -10.89 -1.19
C VAL A 41 2.61 -11.19 -2.08
N ARG A 42 3.20 -10.16 -2.69
CA ARG A 42 4.41 -10.28 -3.52
C ARG A 42 5.56 -10.93 -2.77
N ARG A 43 5.79 -10.54 -1.52
CA ARG A 43 6.85 -11.10 -0.68
C ARG A 43 6.58 -12.55 -0.32
N VAL A 44 5.33 -12.87 0.06
CA VAL A 44 4.93 -14.25 0.36
C VAL A 44 5.12 -15.13 -0.88
N TYR A 45 4.61 -14.68 -2.03
CA TYR A 45 4.74 -15.40 -3.29
C TYR A 45 6.22 -15.65 -3.66
N ALA A 46 7.05 -14.62 -3.66
CA ALA A 46 8.47 -14.75 -4.01
C ALA A 46 9.21 -15.76 -3.13
N ARG A 47 8.85 -15.86 -1.84
CA ARG A 47 9.48 -16.84 -0.93
C ARG A 47 8.85 -18.22 -1.05
N ALA A 48 7.54 -18.29 -1.11
CA ALA A 48 6.83 -19.57 -1.09
C ALA A 48 6.96 -20.34 -2.41
N GLU A 49 6.87 -19.62 -3.55
CA GLU A 49 6.82 -20.23 -4.88
C GLU A 49 8.17 -20.11 -5.62
N ASP A 50 8.76 -18.90 -5.65
CA ASP A 50 9.99 -18.65 -6.41
C ASP A 50 11.28 -18.98 -5.63
N GLY A 51 11.20 -19.20 -4.31
CA GLY A 51 12.38 -19.45 -3.46
C GLY A 51 13.27 -18.24 -3.22
N ASN A 52 12.81 -17.02 -3.53
CA ASN A 52 13.56 -15.78 -3.43
C ASN A 52 13.19 -14.99 -2.16
N PHE A 53 14.18 -14.64 -1.33
CA PHE A 53 13.94 -13.83 -0.14
C PHE A 53 13.39 -12.45 -0.46
N LEU A 54 13.91 -11.80 -1.50
CA LEU A 54 13.48 -10.49 -1.98
C LEU A 54 12.59 -10.63 -3.21
N ALA A 55 11.41 -10.03 -3.14
CA ALA A 55 10.50 -10.01 -4.27
C ALA A 55 11.08 -9.22 -5.46
N PRO A 56 10.89 -9.66 -6.70
CA PRO A 56 11.26 -8.92 -7.90
C PRO A 56 10.42 -7.65 -8.09
N LEU A 57 10.62 -6.92 -9.18
CA LEU A 57 9.74 -5.81 -9.57
C LEU A 57 8.33 -6.33 -9.93
N PRO A 58 7.28 -5.52 -9.68
CA PRO A 58 5.93 -5.82 -10.14
C PRO A 58 5.91 -6.17 -11.62
N SER A 59 5.18 -7.21 -11.99
CA SER A 59 5.05 -7.60 -13.39
C SER A 59 3.68 -8.24 -13.68
N LYS A 60 3.24 -8.18 -14.93
CA LYS A 60 2.03 -8.88 -15.38
C LYS A 60 2.14 -10.40 -15.19
N ARG A 61 3.36 -10.95 -15.29
CA ARG A 61 3.61 -12.37 -15.04
C ARG A 61 3.34 -12.75 -13.58
N GLU A 62 3.75 -11.92 -12.64
CA GLU A 62 3.49 -12.13 -11.22
C GLU A 62 1.98 -12.13 -10.93
N LEU A 63 1.24 -11.18 -11.51
CA LEU A 63 -0.21 -11.10 -11.38
C LEU A 63 -0.89 -12.37 -11.89
N ALA A 64 -0.49 -12.87 -13.06
CA ALA A 64 -1.01 -14.10 -13.63
C ALA A 64 -0.67 -15.33 -12.76
N ALA A 65 0.54 -15.35 -12.19
CA ALA A 65 0.98 -16.43 -11.31
C ALA A 65 0.18 -16.45 -10.00
N VAL A 66 -0.06 -15.29 -9.37
CA VAL A 66 -0.91 -15.20 -8.18
C VAL A 66 -2.37 -15.54 -8.51
N ALA A 67 -2.86 -15.17 -9.70
CA ALA A 67 -4.19 -15.55 -10.17
C ALA A 67 -4.36 -17.08 -10.24
N ALA A 68 -3.33 -17.79 -10.67
CA ALA A 68 -3.34 -19.26 -10.73
C ALA A 68 -3.40 -19.95 -9.35
N LEU A 69 -3.04 -19.24 -8.28
CA LEU A 69 -3.14 -19.75 -6.91
C LEU A 69 -4.52 -19.53 -6.29
N LEU A 70 -5.36 -18.68 -6.89
CA LEU A 70 -6.68 -18.41 -6.33
C LEU A 70 -7.53 -19.69 -6.33
N PRO A 71 -8.20 -20.00 -5.22
CA PRO A 71 -9.17 -21.09 -5.20
C PRO A 71 -10.39 -20.73 -6.07
N GLU A 72 -11.09 -21.74 -6.56
CA GLU A 72 -12.32 -21.51 -7.33
C GLU A 72 -13.39 -20.69 -6.57
N ARG A 73 -13.39 -20.80 -5.25
CA ARG A 73 -14.29 -20.06 -4.34
C ARG A 73 -13.50 -19.42 -3.20
N ASN A 74 -14.02 -18.34 -2.65
CA ASN A 74 -13.41 -17.61 -1.51
C ASN A 74 -12.09 -16.89 -1.85
N GLY A 75 -11.87 -16.44 -3.09
CA GLY A 75 -10.71 -15.65 -3.49
C GLY A 75 -10.47 -14.41 -2.62
N PRO A 76 -11.50 -13.61 -2.26
CA PRO A 76 -11.31 -12.49 -1.34
C PRO A 76 -10.70 -12.89 0.01
N ARG A 77 -11.19 -13.98 0.61
CA ARG A 77 -10.64 -14.50 1.87
C ARG A 77 -9.22 -15.02 1.72
N PHE A 78 -8.92 -15.69 0.62
CA PHE A 78 -7.57 -16.15 0.29
C PHE A 78 -6.61 -14.98 0.12
N SER A 79 -7.00 -13.95 -0.63
CA SER A 79 -6.21 -12.73 -0.83
C SER A 79 -5.94 -12.01 0.49
N ALA A 80 -6.96 -11.84 1.33
CA ALA A 80 -6.81 -11.27 2.67
C ALA A 80 -5.86 -12.09 3.53
N ALA A 81 -5.96 -13.43 3.52
CA ALA A 81 -5.08 -14.31 4.29
C ALA A 81 -3.61 -14.21 3.84
N LEU A 82 -3.34 -14.09 2.53
CA LEU A 82 -1.98 -13.87 2.03
C LEU A 82 -1.41 -12.51 2.45
N MET A 83 -2.24 -11.45 2.41
CA MET A 83 -1.85 -10.12 2.87
C MET A 83 -1.50 -10.14 4.35
N GLU A 84 -2.35 -10.76 5.18
CA GLU A 84 -2.13 -10.89 6.62
C GLU A 84 -0.90 -11.74 6.94
N LEU A 85 -0.72 -12.89 6.27
CA LEU A 85 0.46 -13.73 6.40
C LEU A 85 1.74 -12.92 6.13
N GLY A 86 1.75 -12.10 5.09
CA GLY A 86 2.86 -11.22 4.76
C GLY A 86 3.08 -10.12 5.79
N ALA A 87 2.03 -9.55 6.35
CA ALA A 87 2.12 -8.48 7.33
C ALA A 87 2.60 -8.98 8.71
N LEU A 88 2.10 -10.14 9.16
CA LEU A 88 2.28 -10.59 10.54
C LEU A 88 3.33 -11.69 10.72
N VAL A 89 3.55 -12.54 9.72
CA VAL A 89 4.42 -13.72 9.81
C VAL A 89 5.57 -13.64 8.83
N CYS A 90 5.28 -13.56 7.52
CA CYS A 90 6.30 -13.49 6.47
C CYS A 90 6.79 -12.06 6.27
N THR A 91 7.29 -11.44 7.36
CA THR A 91 7.68 -10.03 7.39
C THR A 91 8.90 -9.73 6.51
N ALA A 92 9.13 -8.44 6.20
CA ALA A 92 10.17 -8.05 5.24
C ALA A 92 11.58 -8.42 5.68
N LYS A 93 11.91 -8.22 6.97
CA LYS A 93 13.27 -8.43 7.49
C LYS A 93 13.43 -9.74 8.26
N ASN A 94 12.52 -10.00 9.20
CA ASN A 94 12.62 -11.10 10.13
C ASN A 94 11.34 -11.95 10.09
N PRO A 95 11.17 -12.84 9.08
CA PRO A 95 9.99 -13.69 9.01
C PRO A 95 9.97 -14.73 10.13
N ASP A 96 8.83 -14.88 10.80
CA ASP A 96 8.63 -15.96 11.78
C ASP A 96 8.18 -17.26 11.09
N CYS A 97 9.14 -17.92 10.46
CA CYS A 97 8.88 -19.15 9.70
C CYS A 97 8.41 -20.31 10.57
N ARG A 98 8.62 -20.27 11.91
CA ARG A 98 8.14 -21.32 12.82
C ARG A 98 6.61 -21.28 12.95
N ARG A 99 6.01 -20.09 12.84
CA ARG A 99 4.56 -19.90 12.87
C ARG A 99 3.90 -19.90 11.48
N CYS A 100 4.71 -20.03 10.41
CA CYS A 100 4.20 -19.93 9.04
C CYS A 100 3.47 -21.23 8.62
N PRO A 101 2.20 -21.15 8.20
CA PRO A 101 1.46 -22.33 7.74
C PRO A 101 2.03 -22.90 6.43
N LEU A 102 2.75 -22.11 5.63
CA LEU A 102 3.38 -22.54 4.38
C LEU A 102 4.77 -23.10 4.57
N ARG A 103 5.29 -23.24 5.79
CA ARG A 103 6.68 -23.62 6.05
C ARG A 103 7.10 -24.92 5.36
N ALA A 104 6.23 -25.91 5.35
CA ALA A 104 6.54 -27.24 4.82
C ALA A 104 6.67 -27.26 3.28
N THR A 105 6.02 -26.33 2.59
CA THR A 105 5.98 -26.23 1.12
C THR A 105 6.70 -25.02 0.58
N CYS A 106 7.18 -24.13 1.45
CA CYS A 106 7.82 -22.89 1.05
C CYS A 106 9.16 -23.15 0.36
N ALA A 107 9.27 -22.79 -0.92
CA ALA A 107 10.46 -23.01 -1.72
C ALA A 107 11.73 -22.41 -1.11
N TRP A 108 11.64 -21.21 -0.52
CA TRP A 108 12.77 -20.57 0.17
C TRP A 108 13.23 -21.37 1.39
N GLN A 109 12.29 -21.92 2.19
CA GLN A 109 12.63 -22.77 3.33
C GLN A 109 13.25 -24.10 2.87
N LEU A 110 12.69 -24.73 1.84
CA LEU A 110 13.20 -25.99 1.28
C LEU A 110 14.58 -25.82 0.66
N ALA A 111 14.91 -24.63 0.14
CA ALA A 111 16.24 -24.29 -0.37
C ALA A 111 17.26 -23.95 0.74
N GLY A 112 16.90 -24.07 2.02
CA GLY A 112 17.80 -23.76 3.13
C GLY A 112 17.92 -22.27 3.45
N CYS A 113 16.92 -21.47 3.11
CA CYS A 113 16.85 -20.04 3.40
C CYS A 113 18.02 -19.22 2.82
N PRO A 114 18.33 -19.32 1.51
CA PRO A 114 19.43 -18.59 0.92
C PRO A 114 19.29 -17.09 1.12
N GLU A 115 20.38 -16.44 1.51
CA GLU A 115 20.42 -14.99 1.60
C GLU A 115 20.46 -14.34 0.21
N PRO A 116 19.83 -13.17 0.03
CA PRO A 116 19.90 -12.46 -1.22
C PRO A 116 21.32 -11.97 -1.49
N SER A 117 21.76 -12.06 -2.73
CA SER A 117 23.05 -11.56 -3.19
C SER A 117 23.22 -10.07 -2.95
N ALA A 118 24.46 -9.58 -2.87
CA ALA A 118 24.75 -8.15 -2.73
C ALA A 118 24.13 -7.29 -3.85
N ALA A 119 24.04 -7.83 -5.07
CA ALA A 119 23.40 -7.16 -6.20
C ALA A 119 21.87 -7.02 -6.02
N GLU A 120 21.20 -8.05 -5.49
CA GLU A 120 19.76 -8.01 -5.19
C GLU A 120 19.46 -7.06 -4.04
N GLN A 121 20.26 -7.08 -2.97
CA GLN A 121 20.16 -6.15 -1.85
C GLN A 121 20.32 -4.70 -2.31
N THR A 122 21.30 -4.42 -3.17
CA THR A 122 21.54 -3.07 -3.72
C THR A 122 20.34 -2.63 -4.57
N ARG A 123 19.83 -3.50 -5.43
CA ARG A 123 18.61 -3.22 -6.21
C ARG A 123 17.40 -2.96 -5.33
N ALA A 124 17.21 -3.74 -4.28
CA ALA A 124 16.11 -3.57 -3.34
C ALA A 124 16.21 -2.24 -2.58
N LYS A 125 17.41 -1.85 -2.12
CA LYS A 125 17.64 -0.55 -1.43
C LYS A 125 17.32 0.64 -2.33
N LYS A 126 17.65 0.59 -3.62
CA LYS A 126 17.32 1.66 -4.60
C LYS A 126 15.82 1.84 -4.83
N ARG A 127 14.98 0.85 -4.50
CA ARG A 127 13.52 0.88 -4.68
C ARG A 127 12.77 1.50 -3.50
N VAL A 128 13.42 1.64 -2.35
CA VAL A 128 12.79 2.23 -1.16
C VAL A 128 12.57 3.70 -1.43
N GLN A 129 11.31 4.10 -1.65
CA GLN A 129 10.94 5.50 -1.69
C GLN A 129 11.26 6.15 -0.34
N LYS A 130 12.07 7.22 -0.39
CA LYS A 130 12.35 8.01 0.80
C LYS A 130 11.03 8.64 1.27
N PHE A 131 10.57 8.30 2.46
CA PHE A 131 9.37 8.94 3.05
C PHE A 131 9.76 10.18 3.86
N ALA A 132 10.84 10.07 4.63
CA ALA A 132 11.34 11.17 5.46
C ALA A 132 11.78 12.37 4.60
N GLY A 133 11.28 13.55 4.91
CA GLY A 133 11.58 14.79 4.21
C GLY A 133 10.78 15.02 2.93
N THR A 134 9.78 14.19 2.62
CA THR A 134 8.94 14.35 1.41
C THR A 134 7.67 15.16 1.69
N ASP A 135 7.09 15.76 0.66
CA ASP A 135 5.79 16.45 0.74
C ASP A 135 4.69 15.52 1.23
N ARG A 136 4.76 14.22 0.90
CA ARG A 136 3.85 13.20 1.44
C ARG A 136 3.88 13.12 2.97
N GLN A 137 5.07 13.21 3.58
CA GLN A 137 5.18 13.24 5.04
C GLN A 137 4.57 14.52 5.62
N VAL A 138 4.84 15.66 5.00
CA VAL A 138 4.30 16.95 5.45
C VAL A 138 2.77 16.98 5.34
N ARG A 139 2.22 16.51 4.22
CA ARG A 139 0.77 16.33 4.05
C ARG A 139 0.15 15.48 5.16
N GLY A 140 0.78 14.33 5.47
CA GLY A 140 0.33 13.47 6.57
C GLY A 140 0.28 14.19 7.90
N LYS A 141 1.33 14.94 8.25
CA LYS A 141 1.38 15.73 9.50
C LYS A 141 0.33 16.83 9.56
N ILE A 142 0.04 17.51 8.45
CA ILE A 142 -1.02 18.50 8.37
C ILE A 142 -2.39 17.82 8.62
N LEU A 143 -2.66 16.72 7.93
CA LEU A 143 -3.89 15.96 8.14
C LEU A 143 -4.04 15.42 9.56
N ASP A 144 -2.95 15.05 10.23
CA ASP A 144 -2.98 14.61 11.63
C ASP A 144 -3.45 15.75 12.56
N VAL A 145 -3.00 16.99 12.33
CA VAL A 145 -3.49 18.17 13.08
C VAL A 145 -4.99 18.40 12.84
N LEU A 146 -5.44 18.33 11.57
CA LEU A 146 -6.84 18.52 11.23
C LEU A 146 -7.74 17.42 11.80
N ARG A 147 -7.29 16.17 11.84
CA ARG A 147 -8.02 15.05 12.45
C ARG A 147 -8.11 15.11 13.96
N ALA A 148 -7.07 15.64 14.61
CA ALA A 148 -7.03 15.74 16.07
C ALA A 148 -7.83 16.95 16.60
N ALA A 149 -8.28 17.85 15.73
CA ALA A 149 -8.97 19.06 16.12
C ALA A 149 -10.51 18.89 16.04
N ASP A 150 -11.21 19.26 17.11
CA ASP A 150 -12.68 19.28 17.15
C ASP A 150 -13.29 20.46 16.40
N HIS A 151 -12.48 21.48 16.06
CA HIS A 151 -12.88 22.71 15.38
C HIS A 151 -11.85 23.12 14.33
N PRO A 152 -12.23 23.96 13.33
CA PRO A 152 -11.29 24.48 12.33
C PRO A 152 -10.10 25.18 12.98
N VAL A 153 -8.89 24.90 12.48
CA VAL A 153 -7.63 25.37 13.05
C VAL A 153 -7.03 26.55 12.28
N PRO A 154 -6.33 27.48 12.95
CA PRO A 154 -5.64 28.57 12.28
C PRO A 154 -4.35 28.11 11.59
N GLN A 155 -3.83 28.93 10.66
CA GLN A 155 -2.56 28.70 9.98
C GLN A 155 -1.41 28.42 10.96
N SER A 156 -1.39 29.09 12.12
CA SER A 156 -0.36 28.90 13.14
C SER A 156 -0.28 27.48 13.70
N ALA A 157 -1.39 26.75 13.73
CA ALA A 157 -1.41 25.34 14.13
C ALA A 157 -0.75 24.43 13.08
N ILE A 158 -0.83 24.81 11.80
CA ILE A 158 -0.18 24.13 10.69
C ILE A 158 1.31 24.50 10.62
N ASP A 159 1.66 25.74 10.96
CA ASP A 159 3.01 26.28 10.84
C ASP A 159 4.05 25.55 11.72
N VAL A 160 3.62 24.91 12.78
CA VAL A 160 4.51 24.17 13.69
C VAL A 160 4.80 22.72 13.28
N VAL A 161 4.06 22.16 12.31
CA VAL A 161 4.17 20.73 11.97
C VAL A 161 5.44 20.40 11.17
N TRP A 162 6.05 21.39 10.51
CA TRP A 162 7.21 21.18 9.67
C TRP A 162 8.08 22.46 9.59
N PRO A 163 9.41 22.34 9.70
CA PRO A 163 10.30 23.51 9.77
C PRO A 163 10.41 24.30 8.44
N ASP A 164 10.38 23.62 7.29
CA ASP A 164 10.47 24.27 5.98
C ASP A 164 9.10 24.88 5.59
N ALA A 165 9.01 26.20 5.62
CA ALA A 165 7.80 26.95 5.31
C ALA A 165 7.34 26.78 3.86
N ALA A 166 8.26 26.74 2.91
CA ALA A 166 7.94 26.59 1.49
C ALA A 166 7.37 25.22 1.20
N GLN A 167 7.95 24.16 1.78
CA GLN A 167 7.46 22.80 1.67
C GLN A 167 6.09 22.65 2.33
N ARG A 168 5.88 23.25 3.49
CA ARG A 168 4.62 23.23 4.22
C ARG A 168 3.50 23.92 3.41
N SER A 169 3.79 25.09 2.83
CA SER A 169 2.82 25.80 1.99
C SER A 169 2.42 25.00 0.75
N ARG A 170 3.38 24.36 0.05
CA ARG A 170 3.07 23.48 -1.09
C ARG A 170 2.23 22.29 -0.68
N ALA A 171 2.56 21.65 0.44
CA ALA A 171 1.82 20.50 0.95
C ALA A 171 0.39 20.86 1.33
N LEU A 172 0.16 22.01 1.98
CA LEU A 172 -1.15 22.52 2.32
C LEU A 172 -1.96 22.88 1.06
N ALA A 173 -1.38 23.61 0.11
CA ALA A 173 -2.02 23.93 -1.16
C ALA A 173 -2.48 22.67 -1.89
N SER A 174 -1.62 21.65 -1.98
CA SER A 174 -1.95 20.37 -2.58
C SER A 174 -3.08 19.62 -1.84
N LEU A 175 -3.20 19.75 -0.52
CA LEU A 175 -4.33 19.16 0.22
C LEU A 175 -5.65 19.87 -0.08
N LEU A 176 -5.61 21.20 -0.26
CA LEU A 176 -6.79 22.00 -0.64
C LEU A 176 -7.21 21.68 -2.09
N ASP A 177 -6.25 21.62 -3.02
CA ASP A 177 -6.48 21.28 -4.42
C ASP A 177 -7.08 19.88 -4.60
N ASP A 178 -6.61 18.92 -3.78
CA ASP A 178 -7.10 17.53 -3.79
C ASP A 178 -8.44 17.35 -3.04
N GLY A 179 -8.97 18.42 -2.41
CA GLY A 179 -10.19 18.35 -1.60
C GLY A 179 -10.05 17.51 -0.32
N LEU A 180 -8.83 17.31 0.17
CA LEU A 180 -8.53 16.58 1.41
C LEU A 180 -8.48 17.49 2.65
N ALA A 181 -8.46 18.78 2.44
CA ALA A 181 -8.64 19.82 3.43
C ALA A 181 -9.45 20.96 2.81
N GLU A 182 -10.12 21.73 3.65
CA GLU A 182 -10.89 22.92 3.25
C GLU A 182 -10.49 24.13 4.09
N GLN A 183 -10.67 25.33 3.53
CA GLN A 183 -10.49 26.58 4.25
C GLN A 183 -11.83 27.34 4.29
N ASN A 184 -12.30 27.66 5.47
CA ASN A 184 -13.55 28.41 5.63
C ASN A 184 -13.37 29.93 5.39
N SER A 185 -14.47 30.67 5.41
CA SER A 185 -14.49 32.16 5.20
C SER A 185 -13.68 32.93 6.24
N ALA A 186 -13.43 32.37 7.42
CA ALA A 186 -12.58 32.94 8.47
C ALA A 186 -11.08 32.62 8.29
N GLY A 187 -10.71 31.91 7.23
CA GLY A 187 -9.32 31.52 6.95
C GLY A 187 -8.82 30.33 7.78
N LEU A 188 -9.74 29.62 8.46
CA LEU A 188 -9.40 28.44 9.28
C LEU A 188 -9.52 27.16 8.45
N PHE A 189 -8.67 26.16 8.75
CA PHE A 189 -8.57 24.90 8.01
C PHE A 189 -9.27 23.76 8.76
N HIS A 190 -9.95 22.88 8.01
CA HIS A 190 -10.65 21.70 8.52
C HIS A 190 -10.67 20.58 7.50
N LEU A 191 -11.08 19.38 7.92
CA LEU A 191 -11.36 18.29 6.99
C LEU A 191 -12.70 18.54 6.28
N PRO A 192 -12.87 18.05 5.05
CA PRO A 192 -14.18 18.03 4.38
C PRO A 192 -15.22 17.32 5.24
N VAL A 193 -16.46 17.85 5.22
CA VAL A 193 -17.62 17.32 5.98
C VAL A 193 -18.37 16.29 5.15
#